data_ef5c526f25db7ddee34d7601d2800fdb
#
_entry.id   ef5c526f25db7ddee34d7601d2800fdb
#
_cell.length_a   1.000
_cell.length_b   1.000
_cell.length_c   1.000
_cell.angle_alpha   90.00
_cell.angle_beta   90.00
_cell.angle_gamma   90.00
#
_symmetry.space_group_name_H-M   'P 1'
#
loop_
_entity.id
_entity.type
_entity.pdbx_description
1 polymer ?
#
loop_
_entity_poly.entity_id
_entity_poly.type
_entity_poly.pdbx_seq_one_letter_code
_entity_poly.pdbx_strand_id
1 'polypeptide(L)'
;MRLAAGEILPAKKHGMRLATVGLFASVLFAACGWYLTSSIGARLPIQLPVPASWKQQTPIEQEPVVPAIDNEVVNQPDAMHQLYLMWGYDASADDALCQNAAKVNLMCKQGNASPDALAQEGYPWVSELKTGNHLNYAVVARVGDNSLDLLMNNRTWQVSRHWFNQHATGNYTQLHRLTPEGKDVISAASDAKDMGWLDQQLSQALAEQETHAQTWTTEMMKRTREFQQKMHLRVDGIPGEETLMQLMRDTNTTPSVLLQTPHAAPDAKTQEKHS
;
A
#
# COMPACT_ATOMS: atom_id res chain seq x y z
N MET A 1 21.13 -35.48 -1.28
CA MET A 1 19.71 -35.54 -0.92
C MET A 1 18.94 -34.73 -1.94
N ARG A 2 18.14 -35.38 -2.79
CA ARG A 2 17.40 -34.70 -3.88
C ARG A 2 16.08 -34.19 -3.32
N LEU A 3 15.81 -32.89 -3.43
CA LEU A 3 14.50 -32.32 -3.17
C LEU A 3 13.66 -32.41 -4.45
N ALA A 4 12.48 -33.01 -4.31
CA ALA A 4 11.54 -33.24 -5.38
C ALA A 4 10.87 -31.92 -5.82
N ALA A 5 10.78 -31.74 -7.14
CA ALA A 5 10.02 -30.66 -7.77
C ALA A 5 8.52 -30.87 -7.52
N GLY A 6 7.88 -29.88 -6.90
CA GLY A 6 6.43 -29.81 -6.75
C GLY A 6 5.79 -29.40 -8.07
N GLU A 7 4.96 -30.26 -8.59
CA GLU A 7 4.20 -30.13 -9.83
C GLU A 7 3.05 -29.14 -9.64
N ILE A 8 2.99 -28.10 -10.45
CA ILE A 8 1.92 -27.09 -10.45
C ILE A 8 0.74 -27.66 -11.24
N LEU A 9 -0.36 -27.98 -10.56
CA LEU A 9 -1.62 -28.38 -11.18
C LEU A 9 -2.41 -27.15 -11.66
N PRO A 10 -2.97 -27.18 -12.89
CA PRO A 10 -3.75 -26.06 -13.42
C PRO A 10 -5.14 -25.97 -12.78
N ALA A 11 -5.56 -24.72 -12.51
CA ALA A 11 -6.87 -24.40 -11.95
C ALA A 11 -8.01 -24.82 -12.89
N LYS A 12 -8.95 -25.60 -12.35
CA LYS A 12 -10.15 -26.12 -13.03
C LYS A 12 -11.18 -24.99 -13.18
N LYS A 13 -11.43 -24.57 -14.43
CA LYS A 13 -12.54 -23.66 -14.78
C LYS A 13 -13.87 -24.34 -14.50
N HIS A 14 -14.65 -23.85 -13.53
CA HIS A 14 -16.06 -24.20 -13.39
C HIS A 14 -16.88 -23.28 -14.27
N GLY A 15 -17.52 -23.93 -15.26
CA GLY A 15 -18.42 -23.26 -16.19
C GLY A 15 -19.72 -22.79 -15.51
N MET A 16 -20.03 -21.54 -15.78
CA MET A 16 -21.26 -20.87 -15.38
C MET A 16 -22.40 -21.35 -16.30
N ARG A 17 -23.27 -22.20 -15.79
CA ARG A 17 -24.61 -22.47 -16.38
C ARG A 17 -25.63 -22.49 -15.26
N LEU A 18 -26.70 -21.72 -15.45
CA LEU A 18 -27.96 -21.58 -14.70
C LEU A 18 -28.14 -20.19 -14.05
N ALA A 19 -28.59 -19.26 -14.85
CA ALA A 19 -29.27 -18.06 -14.39
C ALA A 19 -30.28 -17.58 -15.44
N THR A 20 -31.27 -18.40 -15.77
CA THR A 20 -32.40 -17.98 -16.66
C THR A 20 -33.77 -18.42 -16.21
N VAL A 21 -33.99 -18.84 -14.97
CA VAL A 21 -35.34 -19.26 -14.48
C VAL A 21 -35.91 -18.32 -13.40
N GLY A 22 -35.18 -17.33 -12.93
CA GLY A 22 -35.58 -16.45 -11.80
C GLY A 22 -36.42 -15.22 -12.18
N LEU A 23 -36.60 -14.86 -13.45
CA LEU A 23 -37.17 -13.57 -13.84
C LEU A 23 -38.70 -13.55 -14.10
N PHE A 24 -39.35 -14.71 -14.14
CA PHE A 24 -40.82 -14.76 -14.41
C PHE A 24 -41.71 -14.86 -13.15
N ALA A 25 -41.13 -15.19 -11.98
CA ALA A 25 -41.91 -15.31 -10.76
C ALA A 25 -42.11 -13.98 -10.01
N SER A 26 -41.27 -12.99 -10.22
CA SER A 26 -41.34 -11.71 -9.49
C SER A 26 -42.34 -10.71 -10.03
N VAL A 27 -42.79 -10.84 -11.28
CA VAL A 27 -43.71 -9.90 -11.90
C VAL A 27 -45.17 -10.23 -11.51
N LEU A 28 -45.50 -11.49 -11.24
CA LEU A 28 -46.87 -11.90 -10.85
C LEU A 28 -47.18 -11.54 -9.39
N PHE A 29 -46.25 -11.46 -8.49
CA PHE A 29 -46.46 -11.05 -7.09
C PHE A 29 -46.65 -9.54 -6.93
N ALA A 30 -46.06 -8.72 -7.77
CA ALA A 30 -46.25 -7.27 -7.74
C ALA A 30 -47.61 -6.83 -8.25
N ALA A 31 -48.17 -7.54 -9.22
CA ALA A 31 -49.49 -7.23 -9.75
C ALA A 31 -50.65 -7.63 -8.81
N CYS A 32 -50.53 -8.73 -8.07
CA CYS A 32 -51.51 -9.12 -7.06
C CYS A 32 -51.50 -8.26 -5.81
N GLY A 33 -50.31 -7.77 -5.40
CA GLY A 33 -50.15 -6.87 -4.25
C GLY A 33 -50.82 -5.52 -4.47
N TRP A 34 -50.77 -4.99 -5.70
CA TRP A 34 -51.36 -3.67 -6.00
C TRP A 34 -52.87 -3.70 -6.12
N TYR A 35 -53.44 -4.84 -6.56
CA TYR A 35 -54.91 -4.96 -6.70
C TYR A 35 -55.63 -5.10 -5.34
N LEU A 36 -54.93 -5.64 -4.32
CA LEU A 36 -55.52 -5.77 -2.97
C LEU A 36 -55.41 -4.49 -2.14
N THR A 37 -54.46 -3.60 -2.44
CA THR A 37 -54.30 -2.32 -1.70
C THR A 37 -55.23 -1.21 -2.22
N SER A 38 -55.71 -1.31 -3.45
CA SER A 38 -56.64 -0.30 -4.04
C SER A 38 -58.10 -0.52 -3.70
N SER A 39 -58.48 -1.68 -3.16
CA SER A 39 -59.93 -1.99 -2.90
C SER A 39 -60.32 -1.91 -1.41
N ILE A 40 -59.41 -1.71 -0.47
CA ILE A 40 -59.71 -1.67 0.97
C ILE A 40 -59.41 -0.29 1.59
N GLY A 41 -59.34 0.72 0.78
CA GLY A 41 -59.03 2.10 1.20
C GLY A 41 -60.24 2.94 1.55
N ALA A 42 -61.27 2.45 2.24
CA ALA A 42 -62.31 3.32 2.78
C ALA A 42 -62.96 2.74 4.03
N ARG A 43 -62.69 3.39 5.15
CA ARG A 43 -63.55 3.43 6.35
C ARG A 43 -63.51 2.25 7.32
N LEU A 44 -62.53 2.26 8.22
CA LEU A 44 -62.79 1.85 9.60
C LEU A 44 -62.09 2.82 10.57
N PRO A 45 -62.76 3.71 11.27
CA PRO A 45 -62.20 4.48 12.34
C PRO A 45 -62.25 3.64 13.63
N ILE A 46 -61.46 2.58 13.67
CA ILE A 46 -61.22 1.88 14.94
C ILE A 46 -59.80 2.24 15.37
N GLN A 47 -59.70 3.34 16.10
CA GLN A 47 -58.54 3.61 16.93
C GLN A 47 -58.56 2.67 18.12
N LEU A 48 -57.93 1.53 18.00
CA LEU A 48 -57.63 0.70 19.17
C LEU A 48 -56.64 1.46 20.05
N PRO A 49 -56.91 1.65 21.34
CA PRO A 49 -55.96 2.26 22.25
C PRO A 49 -54.74 1.35 22.35
N VAL A 50 -53.63 1.78 21.78
CA VAL A 50 -52.36 1.08 21.90
C VAL A 50 -51.90 1.26 23.35
N PRO A 51 -51.64 0.18 24.12
CA PRO A 51 -51.15 0.30 25.47
C PRO A 51 -49.87 1.15 25.53
N ALA A 52 -49.75 2.01 26.54
CA ALA A 52 -48.58 2.91 26.67
C ALA A 52 -47.25 2.17 26.75
N SER A 53 -47.28 0.87 27.04
CA SER A 53 -46.11 -0.03 27.03
C SER A 53 -45.58 -0.38 25.61
N TRP A 54 -46.34 -0.08 24.56
CA TRP A 54 -45.92 -0.28 23.17
C TRP A 54 -45.42 1.02 22.53
N LYS A 55 -45.21 2.08 23.33
CA LYS A 55 -44.42 3.20 22.87
C LYS A 55 -43.07 2.63 22.54
N GLN A 56 -42.80 2.58 21.24
CA GLN A 56 -41.55 2.19 20.59
C GLN A 56 -40.39 2.51 21.49
N GLN A 57 -39.76 1.49 22.05
CA GLN A 57 -38.31 1.57 22.25
C GLN A 57 -37.79 1.84 20.86
N THR A 58 -37.43 3.10 20.60
CA THR A 58 -36.54 3.40 19.50
C THR A 58 -35.40 2.39 19.66
N PRO A 59 -35.09 1.57 18.64
CA PRO A 59 -33.87 0.79 18.69
C PRO A 59 -32.80 1.81 19.08
N ILE A 60 -32.08 1.57 20.17
CA ILE A 60 -30.87 2.32 20.44
C ILE A 60 -30.04 2.00 19.21
N GLU A 61 -30.04 2.95 18.26
CA GLU A 61 -29.11 2.94 17.13
C GLU A 61 -27.74 2.93 17.80
N GLN A 62 -27.19 1.73 17.93
CA GLN A 62 -25.82 1.56 18.39
C GLN A 62 -25.03 2.35 17.36
N GLU A 63 -24.55 3.52 17.75
CA GLU A 63 -23.57 4.26 16.96
C GLU A 63 -22.56 3.21 16.52
N PRO A 64 -22.28 3.12 15.20
CA PRO A 64 -21.30 2.15 14.73
C PRO A 64 -20.04 2.41 15.54
N VAL A 65 -19.59 1.40 16.30
CA VAL A 65 -18.33 1.48 17.03
C VAL A 65 -17.26 1.70 15.99
N VAL A 66 -16.90 2.97 15.78
CA VAL A 66 -15.81 3.32 14.86
C VAL A 66 -14.57 2.69 15.48
N PRO A 67 -13.93 1.72 14.82
CA PRO A 67 -12.73 1.12 15.36
C PRO A 67 -11.72 2.24 15.58
N ALA A 68 -11.24 2.41 16.81
CA ALA A 68 -10.21 3.37 17.12
C ALA A 68 -8.84 2.72 16.88
N ILE A 69 -7.96 3.39 16.13
CA ILE A 69 -6.59 2.91 15.90
C ILE A 69 -5.83 2.64 17.20
N ASP A 70 -6.18 3.36 18.27
CA ASP A 70 -5.58 3.20 19.60
C ASP A 70 -5.87 1.84 20.26
N ASN A 71 -6.87 1.12 19.75
CA ASN A 71 -7.21 -0.23 20.19
C ASN A 71 -6.48 -1.33 19.37
N GLU A 72 -5.81 -0.96 18.30
CA GLU A 72 -5.02 -1.91 17.54
C GLU A 72 -3.73 -2.27 18.29
N VAL A 73 -3.40 -3.55 18.30
CA VAL A 73 -2.14 -4.06 18.85
C VAL A 73 -1.45 -4.86 17.76
N VAL A 74 -0.31 -4.36 17.31
CA VAL A 74 0.53 -5.00 16.30
C VAL A 74 1.96 -5.07 16.83
N ASN A 75 2.51 -6.26 16.91
CA ASN A 75 3.92 -6.45 17.25
C ASN A 75 4.82 -6.22 16.03
N GLN A 76 6.12 -6.10 16.26
CA GLN A 76 7.09 -5.88 15.19
C GLN A 76 7.13 -7.00 14.14
N PRO A 77 7.12 -8.30 14.48
CA PRO A 77 7.07 -9.37 13.51
C PRO A 77 5.85 -9.32 12.58
N ASP A 78 4.66 -9.01 13.10
CA ASP A 78 3.45 -8.90 12.28
C ASP A 78 3.53 -7.69 11.32
N ALA A 79 4.06 -6.55 11.77
CA ALA A 79 4.29 -5.41 10.90
C ALA A 79 5.35 -5.71 9.84
N MET A 80 6.42 -6.42 10.20
CA MET A 80 7.43 -6.87 9.25
C MET A 80 6.87 -7.85 8.22
N HIS A 81 6.02 -8.79 8.62
CA HIS A 81 5.30 -9.66 7.69
C HIS A 81 4.53 -8.84 6.64
N GLN A 82 3.79 -7.82 7.06
CA GLN A 82 3.07 -6.94 6.14
C GLN A 82 4.01 -6.16 5.22
N LEU A 83 5.16 -5.70 5.73
CA LEU A 83 6.16 -5.04 4.91
C LEU A 83 6.73 -5.99 3.85
N TYR A 84 7.05 -7.25 4.21
CA TYR A 84 7.51 -8.26 3.25
C TYR A 84 6.46 -8.56 2.18
N LEU A 85 5.18 -8.62 2.54
CA LEU A 85 4.08 -8.79 1.58
C LEU A 85 4.03 -7.64 0.55
N MET A 86 4.27 -6.39 0.98
CA MET A 86 4.36 -5.25 0.05
C MET A 86 5.52 -5.38 -0.94
N TRP A 87 6.59 -6.09 -0.55
CA TRP A 87 7.72 -6.41 -1.42
C TRP A 87 7.50 -7.65 -2.28
N GLY A 88 6.31 -8.29 -2.18
CA GLY A 88 5.93 -9.48 -2.94
C GLY A 88 6.43 -10.80 -2.33
N TYR A 89 6.81 -10.80 -1.07
CA TYR A 89 7.28 -11.99 -0.35
C TYR A 89 6.30 -12.39 0.74
N ASP A 90 5.72 -13.58 0.62
CA ASP A 90 4.84 -14.19 1.62
C ASP A 90 5.70 -15.00 2.61
N ALA A 91 6.31 -14.29 3.56
CA ALA A 91 7.07 -14.87 4.65
C ALA A 91 6.20 -14.90 5.91
N SER A 92 6.27 -15.95 6.72
CA SER A 92 5.59 -15.96 8.03
C SER A 92 6.12 -14.81 8.93
N ALA A 93 5.35 -14.41 9.95
CA ALA A 93 5.82 -13.38 10.89
C ALA A 93 7.15 -13.78 11.57
N ASP A 94 7.36 -15.06 11.82
CA ASP A 94 8.60 -15.59 12.42
C ASP A 94 9.78 -15.54 11.44
N ASP A 95 9.53 -15.56 10.13
CA ASP A 95 10.54 -15.51 9.07
C ASP A 95 10.75 -14.10 8.52
N ALA A 96 9.77 -13.20 8.66
CA ALA A 96 9.81 -11.82 8.18
C ALA A 96 10.71 -10.93 9.05
N LEU A 97 11.95 -11.34 9.25
CA LEU A 97 12.92 -10.67 10.10
C LEU A 97 13.99 -9.95 9.27
N CYS A 98 14.56 -8.87 9.78
CA CYS A 98 15.65 -8.13 9.14
C CYS A 98 16.82 -9.07 8.73
N GLN A 99 17.21 -9.99 9.60
CA GLN A 99 18.29 -10.95 9.34
C GLN A 99 18.02 -11.90 8.18
N ASN A 100 16.77 -12.05 7.78
CA ASN A 100 16.35 -12.93 6.69
C ASN A 100 16.20 -12.18 5.34
N ALA A 101 16.29 -10.86 5.33
CA ALA A 101 16.10 -10.04 4.13
C ALA A 101 17.02 -10.45 2.97
N ALA A 102 18.27 -10.74 3.24
CA ALA A 102 19.23 -11.17 2.23
C ALA A 102 18.86 -12.47 1.52
N LYS A 103 18.05 -13.35 2.15
CA LYS A 103 17.58 -14.60 1.54
C LYS A 103 16.67 -14.37 0.32
N VAL A 104 16.05 -13.21 0.26
CA VAL A 104 15.15 -12.79 -0.81
C VAL A 104 15.67 -11.55 -1.55
N ASN A 105 16.99 -11.38 -1.55
CA ASN A 105 17.69 -10.28 -2.22
C ASN A 105 17.18 -8.88 -1.78
N LEU A 106 16.87 -8.76 -0.49
CA LEU A 106 16.56 -7.49 0.16
C LEU A 106 17.63 -7.17 1.21
N MET A 107 17.81 -5.91 1.48
CA MET A 107 18.53 -5.40 2.65
C MET A 107 17.53 -4.75 3.60
N CYS A 108 17.79 -4.91 4.90
CA CYS A 108 17.00 -4.31 5.95
C CYS A 108 17.79 -3.17 6.59
N LYS A 109 17.21 -1.98 6.60
CA LYS A 109 17.75 -0.77 7.18
C LYS A 109 16.93 -0.39 8.40
N GLN A 110 17.58 -0.15 9.52
CA GLN A 110 16.95 0.32 10.74
C GLN A 110 17.63 1.61 11.20
N GLY A 111 16.83 2.50 11.78
CA GLY A 111 17.38 3.77 12.23
C GLY A 111 16.32 4.64 12.89
N ASN A 112 16.65 5.92 13.01
CA ASN A 112 15.73 6.95 13.49
C ASN A 112 15.72 8.09 12.48
N ALA A 113 14.55 8.44 11.98
CA ALA A 113 14.35 9.48 10.98
C ALA A 113 12.95 10.08 11.07
N SER A 114 12.78 11.27 10.50
CA SER A 114 11.46 11.89 10.36
C SER A 114 10.66 11.21 9.24
N PRO A 115 9.33 11.22 9.31
CA PRO A 115 8.49 10.68 8.25
C PRO A 115 8.72 11.38 6.90
N ASP A 116 9.08 12.66 6.90
CA ASP A 116 9.37 13.40 5.67
C ASP A 116 10.67 12.94 5.02
N ALA A 117 11.71 12.64 5.80
CA ALA A 117 12.95 12.09 5.27
C ALA A 117 12.72 10.70 4.64
N LEU A 118 11.98 9.82 5.34
CA LEU A 118 11.65 8.49 4.81
C LEU A 118 10.73 8.55 3.58
N ALA A 119 9.81 9.51 3.55
CA ALA A 119 8.97 9.73 2.38
C ALA A 119 9.76 10.19 1.14
N GLN A 120 10.83 10.95 1.33
CA GLN A 120 11.74 11.35 0.24
C GLN A 120 12.51 10.14 -0.31
N GLU A 121 12.91 9.20 0.53
CA GLU A 121 13.48 7.92 0.08
C GLU A 121 12.46 7.11 -0.76
N GLY A 122 11.16 7.27 -0.48
CA GLY A 122 10.06 6.79 -1.31
C GLY A 122 9.69 5.32 -1.10
N TYR A 123 10.21 4.65 -0.09
CA TYR A 123 9.91 3.26 0.24
C TYR A 123 8.99 3.14 1.44
N PRO A 124 8.09 2.13 1.49
CA PRO A 124 7.32 1.84 2.69
C PRO A 124 8.26 1.41 3.84
N TRP A 125 7.86 1.74 5.06
CA TRP A 125 8.63 1.38 6.25
C TRP A 125 7.72 0.98 7.40
N VAL A 126 8.23 0.15 8.31
CA VAL A 126 7.61 -0.08 9.62
C VAL A 126 7.99 1.05 10.54
N SER A 127 7.01 1.76 11.07
CA SER A 127 7.19 2.77 12.12
C SER A 127 6.87 2.18 13.48
N GLU A 128 7.70 2.49 14.48
CA GLU A 128 7.40 2.22 15.87
C GLU A 128 6.55 3.36 16.42
N LEU A 129 5.43 3.00 17.05
CA LEU A 129 4.43 3.90 17.60
C LEU A 129 4.28 3.66 19.11
N LYS A 130 4.07 4.70 19.87
CA LYS A 130 3.72 4.62 21.28
C LYS A 130 2.25 4.99 21.48
N THR A 131 1.40 3.99 21.70
CA THR A 131 -0.03 4.17 21.95
C THR A 131 -0.31 3.78 23.40
N GLY A 132 -0.66 4.76 24.23
CA GLY A 132 -0.78 4.55 25.67
C GLY A 132 0.53 4.08 26.31
N ASN A 133 0.52 2.92 26.95
CA ASN A 133 1.71 2.31 27.58
C ASN A 133 2.35 1.20 26.75
N HIS A 134 1.93 1.02 25.49
CA HIS A 134 2.40 -0.06 24.62
C HIS A 134 3.20 0.50 23.45
N LEU A 135 4.21 -0.28 23.03
CA LEU A 135 4.82 -0.12 21.72
C LEU A 135 3.98 -0.86 20.69
N ASN A 136 3.68 -0.19 19.61
CA ASN A 136 2.93 -0.67 18.47
C ASN A 136 3.75 -0.48 17.21
N TYR A 137 3.40 -1.21 16.15
CA TYR A 137 4.11 -1.13 14.89
C TYR A 137 3.11 -1.03 13.73
N ALA A 138 3.41 -0.18 12.77
CA ALA A 138 2.57 -0.01 11.58
C ALA A 138 3.45 0.14 10.34
N VAL A 139 3.01 -0.41 9.21
CA VAL A 139 3.64 -0.07 7.94
C VAL A 139 3.07 1.24 7.43
N VAL A 140 3.94 2.22 7.22
CA VAL A 140 3.57 3.47 6.54
C VAL A 140 3.57 3.21 5.03
N ALA A 141 2.38 3.22 4.43
CA ALA A 141 2.16 2.90 3.03
C ALA A 141 1.91 4.14 2.16
N ARG A 142 1.47 5.26 2.76
CA ARG A 142 1.27 6.53 2.08
C ARG A 142 1.61 7.69 3.00
N VAL A 143 2.18 8.74 2.43
CA VAL A 143 2.44 10.01 3.10
C VAL A 143 1.81 11.13 2.28
N GLY A 144 0.88 11.86 2.88
CA GLY A 144 0.26 13.04 2.30
C GLY A 144 0.63 14.30 3.07
N ASP A 145 0.19 15.47 2.59
CA ASP A 145 0.49 16.75 3.24
C ASP A 145 -0.06 16.84 4.68
N ASN A 146 -1.26 16.30 4.90
CA ASN A 146 -1.96 16.39 6.18
C ASN A 146 -2.20 15.03 6.87
N SER A 147 -1.97 13.92 6.18
CA SER A 147 -2.28 12.58 6.67
C SER A 147 -1.28 11.53 6.20
N LEU A 148 -1.25 10.41 6.91
CA LEU A 148 -0.53 9.19 6.55
C LEU A 148 -1.52 8.03 6.53
N ASP A 149 -1.27 7.05 5.65
CA ASP A 149 -1.97 5.76 5.67
C ASP A 149 -1.05 4.72 6.31
N LEU A 150 -1.54 4.14 7.39
CA LEU A 150 -0.88 3.11 8.17
C LEU A 150 -1.55 1.77 7.92
N LEU A 151 -0.76 0.73 7.65
CA LEU A 151 -1.26 -0.64 7.55
C LEU A 151 -0.99 -1.36 8.88
N MET A 152 -2.06 -1.80 9.54
CA MET A 152 -2.05 -2.53 10.81
C MET A 152 -3.10 -3.64 10.76
N ASN A 153 -2.76 -4.88 11.12
CA ASN A 153 -3.68 -6.02 11.12
C ASN A 153 -4.47 -6.18 9.79
N ASN A 154 -3.79 -6.05 8.64
CA ASN A 154 -4.38 -6.09 7.28
C ASN A 154 -5.47 -5.02 7.03
N ARG A 155 -5.48 -3.96 7.82
CA ARG A 155 -6.39 -2.83 7.69
C ARG A 155 -5.59 -1.55 7.47
N THR A 156 -6.08 -0.69 6.57
CA THR A 156 -5.50 0.63 6.37
C THR A 156 -6.19 1.66 7.27
N TRP A 157 -5.39 2.40 8.01
CA TRP A 157 -5.80 3.49 8.87
C TRP A 157 -5.26 4.81 8.34
N GLN A 158 -6.15 5.76 8.08
CA GLN A 158 -5.72 7.10 7.77
C GLN A 158 -5.63 7.91 9.06
N VAL A 159 -4.45 8.43 9.37
CA VAL A 159 -4.18 9.26 10.53
C VAL A 159 -3.71 10.65 10.11
N SER A 160 -3.97 11.67 10.93
CA SER A 160 -3.38 12.99 10.68
C SER A 160 -1.87 12.98 10.95
N ARG A 161 -1.11 13.87 10.28
CA ARG A 161 0.32 14.07 10.60
C ARG A 161 0.54 14.45 12.06
N HIS A 162 -0.37 15.22 12.62
CA HIS A 162 -0.31 15.60 14.03
C HIS A 162 -0.38 14.37 14.95
N TRP A 163 -1.37 13.50 14.72
CA TRP A 163 -1.49 12.25 15.48
C TRP A 163 -0.23 11.39 15.31
N PHE A 164 0.24 11.20 14.07
CA PHE A 164 1.43 10.39 13.81
C PHE A 164 2.65 10.93 14.54
N ASN A 165 2.90 12.24 14.46
CA ASN A 165 4.04 12.88 15.12
C ASN A 165 3.98 12.82 16.65
N GLN A 166 2.80 12.70 17.24
CA GLN A 166 2.65 12.52 18.69
C GLN A 166 2.93 11.08 19.14
N HIS A 167 2.73 10.10 18.26
CA HIS A 167 2.84 8.68 18.62
C HIS A 167 4.10 8.02 18.06
N ALA A 168 4.64 8.46 16.94
CA ALA A 168 5.85 7.89 16.36
C ALA A 168 7.08 8.21 17.22
N THR A 169 7.87 7.18 17.52
CA THR A 169 9.15 7.33 18.24
C THR A 169 10.28 7.84 17.34
N GLY A 170 10.08 7.82 16.03
CA GLY A 170 11.08 8.06 15.01
C GLY A 170 11.86 6.81 14.60
N ASN A 171 11.77 5.74 15.37
CA ASN A 171 12.39 4.46 14.99
C ASN A 171 11.67 3.85 13.80
N TYR A 172 12.43 3.37 12.83
CA TYR A 172 11.92 2.76 11.64
C TYR A 172 12.68 1.49 11.24
N THR A 173 12.00 0.65 10.48
CA THR A 173 12.61 -0.47 9.74
C THR A 173 12.13 -0.42 8.30
N GLN A 174 13.04 -0.41 7.35
CA GLN A 174 12.78 -0.31 5.92
C GLN A 174 13.48 -1.45 5.19
N LEU A 175 12.85 -1.93 4.12
CA LEU A 175 13.47 -2.88 3.20
C LEU A 175 13.79 -2.16 1.89
N HIS A 176 14.88 -2.55 1.25
CA HIS A 176 15.20 -2.16 -0.11
C HIS A 176 15.85 -3.30 -0.88
N ARG A 177 15.69 -3.29 -2.19
CA ARG A 177 16.22 -4.34 -3.06
C ARG A 177 17.72 -4.15 -3.26
N LEU A 178 18.44 -5.25 -3.25
CA LEU A 178 19.83 -5.31 -3.66
C LEU A 178 19.95 -5.48 -5.18
N THR A 179 21.16 -5.29 -5.72
CA THR A 179 21.48 -5.62 -7.12
C THR A 179 21.29 -7.13 -7.38
N PRO A 180 21.29 -7.59 -8.64
CA PRO A 180 21.17 -9.01 -8.96
C PRO A 180 22.19 -9.92 -8.27
N GLU A 181 23.39 -9.40 -7.92
CA GLU A 181 24.43 -10.13 -7.19
C GLU A 181 24.44 -9.83 -5.68
N GLY A 182 23.34 -9.24 -5.17
CA GLY A 182 23.15 -9.01 -3.74
C GLY A 182 24.02 -7.89 -3.17
N LYS A 183 24.29 -6.84 -3.94
CA LYS A 183 25.11 -5.69 -3.52
C LYS A 183 24.25 -4.44 -3.32
N ASP A 184 24.71 -3.55 -2.48
CA ASP A 184 24.16 -2.21 -2.21
C ASP A 184 24.95 -1.08 -2.89
N VAL A 185 26.03 -1.45 -3.60
CA VAL A 185 26.88 -0.54 -4.37
C VAL A 185 27.43 -1.23 -5.60
N ILE A 186 27.52 -0.52 -6.71
CA ILE A 186 28.22 -0.97 -7.91
C ILE A 186 29.49 -0.14 -8.12
N SER A 187 30.59 -0.82 -8.39
CA SER A 187 31.90 -0.24 -8.59
C SER A 187 32.64 -0.94 -9.72
N ALA A 188 33.84 -0.48 -10.04
CA ALA A 188 34.69 -1.14 -11.06
C ALA A 188 35.04 -2.61 -10.76
N ALA A 189 34.85 -3.05 -9.50
CA ALA A 189 35.07 -4.44 -9.08
C ALA A 189 33.80 -5.30 -9.11
N SER A 190 32.64 -4.75 -9.48
CA SER A 190 31.37 -5.50 -9.54
C SER A 190 31.32 -6.42 -10.75
N ASP A 191 30.49 -7.45 -10.63
CA ASP A 191 30.31 -8.47 -11.67
C ASP A 191 29.64 -7.94 -12.93
N ALA A 192 29.87 -8.59 -14.07
CA ALA A 192 29.28 -8.24 -15.35
C ALA A 192 27.74 -8.21 -15.31
N LYS A 193 27.13 -9.04 -14.47
CA LYS A 193 25.68 -9.10 -14.30
C LYS A 193 25.13 -7.82 -13.66
N ASP A 194 25.80 -7.32 -12.61
CA ASP A 194 25.43 -6.04 -11.99
C ASP A 194 25.71 -4.85 -12.92
N MET A 195 26.79 -4.92 -13.73
CA MET A 195 27.07 -3.90 -14.74
C MET A 195 26.01 -3.84 -15.82
N GLY A 196 25.62 -4.98 -16.40
CA GLY A 196 24.56 -5.05 -17.41
C GLY A 196 23.22 -4.60 -16.85
N TRP A 197 22.91 -4.97 -15.62
CA TRP A 197 21.72 -4.50 -14.94
C TRP A 197 21.73 -2.98 -14.73
N LEU A 198 22.84 -2.41 -14.27
CA LEU A 198 22.98 -0.96 -14.09
C LEU A 198 22.83 -0.21 -15.40
N ASP A 199 23.45 -0.71 -16.48
CA ASP A 199 23.32 -0.13 -17.82
C ASP A 199 21.84 -0.08 -18.26
N GLN A 200 21.13 -1.18 -18.10
CA GLN A 200 19.69 -1.26 -18.40
C GLN A 200 18.87 -0.26 -17.57
N GLN A 201 19.10 -0.20 -16.25
CA GLN A 201 18.36 0.70 -15.39
C GLN A 201 18.63 2.18 -15.71
N LEU A 202 19.90 2.54 -15.96
CA LEU A 202 20.27 3.90 -16.38
C LEU A 202 19.66 4.25 -17.74
N SER A 203 19.66 3.32 -18.69
CA SER A 203 19.03 3.53 -20.01
C SER A 203 17.54 3.84 -19.89
N GLN A 204 16.83 3.07 -19.06
CA GLN A 204 15.42 3.29 -18.81
C GLN A 204 15.17 4.64 -18.10
N ALA A 205 15.94 4.95 -17.05
CA ALA A 205 15.75 6.16 -16.25
C ALA A 205 16.10 7.45 -17.00
N LEU A 206 17.08 7.41 -17.91
CA LEU A 206 17.52 8.53 -18.72
C LEU A 206 16.85 8.59 -20.10
N ALA A 207 16.02 7.58 -20.43
CA ALA A 207 15.42 7.43 -21.76
C ALA A 207 16.45 7.35 -22.89
N GLU A 208 17.53 6.59 -22.67
CA GLU A 208 18.64 6.38 -23.60
C GLU A 208 18.68 4.93 -24.10
N GLN A 209 19.54 4.65 -25.09
CA GLN A 209 19.78 3.29 -25.52
C GLN A 209 20.76 2.57 -24.58
N GLU A 210 20.55 1.26 -24.40
CA GLU A 210 21.50 0.42 -23.67
C GLU A 210 22.85 0.37 -24.40
N THR A 211 23.93 0.49 -23.64
CA THR A 211 25.29 0.37 -24.17
C THR A 211 25.81 -1.06 -24.15
N HIS A 212 25.06 -1.98 -23.49
CA HIS A 212 25.42 -3.38 -23.24
C HIS A 212 26.77 -3.53 -22.52
N ALA A 213 27.08 -2.57 -21.66
CA ALA A 213 28.31 -2.56 -20.89
C ALA A 213 28.32 -3.70 -19.87
N GLN A 214 29.37 -4.50 -19.86
CA GLN A 214 29.61 -5.58 -18.90
C GLN A 214 30.77 -5.25 -17.93
N THR A 215 31.35 -4.08 -18.07
CA THR A 215 32.44 -3.60 -17.23
C THR A 215 32.24 -2.13 -16.93
N TRP A 216 32.89 -1.64 -15.89
CA TRP A 216 32.87 -0.23 -15.53
C TRP A 216 33.52 0.64 -16.61
N THR A 217 32.78 1.58 -17.16
CA THR A 217 33.24 2.49 -18.21
C THR A 217 33.10 3.94 -17.78
N THR A 218 33.86 4.84 -18.43
CA THR A 218 33.70 6.30 -18.23
C THR A 218 32.29 6.76 -18.59
N GLU A 219 31.68 6.15 -19.59
CA GLU A 219 30.31 6.47 -19.99
C GLU A 219 29.30 6.06 -18.90
N MET A 220 29.43 4.88 -18.32
CA MET A 220 28.60 4.45 -17.21
C MET A 220 28.70 5.40 -16.01
N MET A 221 29.92 5.83 -15.67
CA MET A 221 30.14 6.83 -14.61
C MET A 221 29.48 8.18 -14.96
N LYS A 222 29.56 8.63 -16.21
CA LYS A 222 28.95 9.87 -16.68
C LYS A 222 27.40 9.77 -16.56
N ARG A 223 26.80 8.71 -17.05
CA ARG A 223 25.35 8.45 -16.96
C ARG A 223 24.89 8.34 -15.49
N THR A 224 25.68 7.74 -14.64
CA THR A 224 25.40 7.73 -13.19
C THR A 224 25.33 9.14 -12.62
N ARG A 225 26.26 10.04 -12.97
CA ARG A 225 26.22 11.44 -12.55
C ARG A 225 25.02 12.18 -13.11
N GLU A 226 24.66 11.96 -14.35
CA GLU A 226 23.48 12.55 -14.98
C GLU A 226 22.21 12.14 -14.24
N PHE A 227 22.08 10.86 -13.90
CA PHE A 227 20.95 10.37 -13.10
C PHE A 227 20.96 10.98 -11.68
N GLN A 228 22.10 11.00 -10.99
CA GLN A 228 22.25 11.62 -9.67
C GLN A 228 21.83 13.09 -9.71
N GLN A 229 22.25 13.84 -10.73
CA GLN A 229 21.88 15.23 -10.91
C GLN A 229 20.38 15.41 -11.15
N LYS A 230 19.80 14.58 -12.03
CA LYS A 230 18.34 14.57 -12.31
C LYS A 230 17.53 14.33 -11.04
N MET A 231 18.01 13.46 -10.15
CA MET A 231 17.32 13.08 -8.92
C MET A 231 17.74 13.88 -7.69
N HIS A 232 18.56 14.93 -7.87
CA HIS A 232 19.08 15.77 -6.79
C HIS A 232 19.85 15.00 -5.71
N LEU A 233 20.53 13.92 -6.11
CA LEU A 233 21.40 13.12 -5.27
C LEU A 233 22.81 13.72 -5.24
N ARG A 234 23.67 13.16 -4.37
CA ARG A 234 25.10 13.47 -4.39
C ARG A 234 25.73 13.03 -5.72
N VAL A 235 26.28 13.98 -6.47
CA VAL A 235 26.83 13.74 -7.82
C VAL A 235 28.29 13.33 -7.73
N ASP A 236 28.57 12.07 -7.38
CA ASP A 236 29.93 11.51 -7.31
C ASP A 236 30.22 10.50 -8.45
N GLY A 237 29.20 10.03 -9.14
CA GLY A 237 29.31 9.04 -10.20
C GLY A 237 29.46 7.60 -9.68
N ILE A 238 29.18 7.38 -8.39
CA ILE A 238 29.20 6.06 -7.76
C ILE A 238 27.76 5.64 -7.48
N PRO A 239 27.25 4.56 -8.09
CA PRO A 239 25.92 4.04 -7.79
C PRO A 239 25.94 3.27 -6.46
N GLY A 240 25.95 4.02 -5.35
CA GLY A 240 25.79 3.49 -4.01
C GLY A 240 24.32 3.29 -3.64
N GLU A 241 24.06 2.88 -2.38
CA GLU A 241 22.74 2.55 -1.84
C GLU A 241 21.66 3.54 -2.29
N GLU A 242 21.83 4.82 -1.99
CA GLU A 242 20.84 5.86 -2.29
C GLU A 242 20.57 6.01 -3.79
N THR A 243 21.62 5.95 -4.63
CA THR A 243 21.50 6.01 -6.08
C THR A 243 20.76 4.79 -6.62
N LEU A 244 21.09 3.59 -6.16
CA LEU A 244 20.45 2.34 -6.58
C LEU A 244 19.00 2.29 -6.14
N MET A 245 18.70 2.69 -4.92
CA MET A 245 17.31 2.78 -4.42
C MET A 245 16.48 3.72 -5.30
N GLN A 246 16.99 4.92 -5.57
CA GLN A 246 16.31 5.90 -6.40
C GLN A 246 16.13 5.40 -7.84
N LEU A 247 17.12 4.71 -8.39
CA LEU A 247 17.09 4.14 -9.74
C LEU A 247 16.00 3.06 -9.85
N MET A 248 15.94 2.14 -8.89
CA MET A 248 14.91 1.09 -8.86
C MET A 248 13.50 1.66 -8.68
N ARG A 249 13.36 2.76 -7.96
CA ARG A 249 12.08 3.46 -7.80
C ARG A 249 11.67 4.14 -9.12
N ASP A 250 12.57 4.85 -9.77
CA ASP A 250 12.29 5.55 -11.04
C ASP A 250 11.90 4.56 -12.15
N THR A 251 12.45 3.36 -12.13
CA THR A 251 12.12 2.28 -13.06
C THR A 251 10.95 1.39 -12.62
N ASN A 252 10.23 1.75 -11.55
CA ASN A 252 9.06 1.04 -11.01
C ASN A 252 9.31 -0.46 -10.70
N THR A 253 10.51 -0.80 -10.25
CA THR A 253 10.89 -2.19 -9.92
C THR A 253 10.71 -2.52 -8.43
N THR A 254 10.21 -1.56 -7.64
CA THR A 254 10.04 -1.67 -6.18
C THR A 254 8.71 -1.07 -5.72
N PRO A 255 8.16 -1.49 -4.57
CA PRO A 255 7.03 -0.80 -3.98
C PRO A 255 7.41 0.63 -3.62
N SER A 256 6.48 1.56 -3.74
CA SER A 256 6.69 2.98 -3.42
C SER A 256 5.68 3.48 -2.41
N VAL A 257 6.10 4.42 -1.57
CA VAL A 257 5.18 5.23 -0.77
C VAL A 257 4.46 6.20 -1.69
N LEU A 258 3.14 6.11 -1.74
CA LEU A 258 2.34 7.01 -2.55
C LEU A 258 2.33 8.41 -1.90
N LEU A 259 3.02 9.35 -2.50
CA LEU A 259 2.89 10.77 -2.15
C LEU A 259 1.56 11.27 -2.71
N GLN A 260 0.69 11.83 -1.86
CA GLN A 260 -0.47 12.56 -2.36
C GLN A 260 0.02 13.85 -2.99
N THR A 261 -0.09 13.96 -4.32
CA THR A 261 -0.07 15.28 -4.95
C THR A 261 -1.23 16.10 -4.38
N PRO A 262 -1.02 17.39 -4.05
CA PRO A 262 -2.11 18.25 -3.63
C PRO A 262 -3.23 18.16 -4.66
N HIS A 263 -4.42 17.76 -4.22
CA HIS A 263 -5.60 17.80 -5.08
C HIS A 263 -5.79 19.28 -5.43
N ALA A 264 -5.55 19.64 -6.68
CA ALA A 264 -5.92 20.96 -7.18
C ALA A 264 -7.40 21.13 -6.80
N ALA A 265 -7.69 22.11 -5.95
CA ALA A 265 -9.06 22.43 -5.58
C ALA A 265 -9.86 22.58 -6.88
N PRO A 266 -11.05 21.96 -7.01
CA PRO A 266 -11.86 22.14 -8.20
C PRO A 266 -12.08 23.64 -8.39
N ASP A 267 -11.68 24.14 -9.56
CA ASP A 267 -11.81 25.53 -9.93
C ASP A 267 -13.26 25.98 -9.68
N ALA A 268 -13.45 26.82 -8.67
CA ALA A 268 -14.70 27.51 -8.39
C ALA A 268 -14.95 28.62 -9.41
N LYS A 269 -15.07 28.25 -10.69
CA LYS A 269 -15.50 29.15 -11.77
C LYS A 269 -16.33 28.35 -12.77
N THR A 270 -17.59 28.33 -12.58
CA THR A 270 -18.64 28.46 -13.60
C THR A 270 -20.00 28.40 -12.90
N GLN A 271 -20.36 29.42 -12.11
CA GLN A 271 -21.75 29.84 -12.00
C GLN A 271 -21.91 31.03 -12.93
N GLU A 272 -22.08 30.73 -14.19
CA GLU A 272 -22.54 31.75 -15.15
C GLU A 272 -24.07 31.85 -15.07
N LYS A 273 -24.44 32.98 -14.58
CA LYS A 273 -25.68 33.74 -14.61
C LYS A 273 -26.51 33.45 -15.87
N HIS A 274 -27.69 32.85 -15.73
CA HIS A 274 -28.80 33.06 -16.64
C HIS A 274 -29.96 33.71 -15.88
N SER A 275 -30.11 35.02 -16.18
CA SER A 275 -31.34 35.82 -15.97
C SER A 275 -32.37 35.44 -17.00
#